data_8c1dc38b859eb4886db49216f58f153b
#
_entry.id   8c1dc38b859eb4886db49216f58f153b
#
_cell.length_a   1.000
_cell.length_b   1.000
_cell.length_c   1.000
_cell.angle_alpha   90.00
_cell.angle_beta   90.00
_cell.angle_gamma   90.00
#
_symmetry.space_group_name_H-M   'P 1'
#
loop_
_entity.id
_entity.type
_entity.pdbx_description
1 polymer ?
#
loop_
_entity_poly.entity_id
_entity_poly.type
_entity_poly.pdbx_seq_one_letter_code
_entity_poly.pdbx_strand_id
1 'polypeptide(L)'
;MRVLAAMSGGVDSSVAAARALAAGHEVVGVHLALSKDPQSVRAGSRGCCSLEDSGDARRVCDELGIPFYVWDFSERFKEEVMDDFYASYERGETPNPCLRCNERIKFAALLERGIALGFDAVVTGHYALLGDDGLLRRGRDAKKDQSYVLGVLDREQLQRSMFPVGNTEKPEIREEARGMGLGTANKPDSYDICFIPDGNTKAFLGAKIGRRPGTIVDKGTGDTVAEHDGVYGFTIGQRKGIGLAGPMPDGKPRYVTGIDAETGTVTIGTAADLNVNVLEADGAIWLANPDEVLAASEAGKLQVQVRAHGRPIDCRIEVLAGPDDDVTGRGGAFRLHLSDPLRGVAPGQAAVLYHTDTAGDYVLGSGTIVSTAREEDLS
;
A
#
# COMPACT_ATOMS: atom_id res chain seq x y z
N MET A 1 -11.84 -20.70 16.92
CA MET A 1 -11.03 -20.87 15.68
C MET A 1 -9.56 -20.94 16.07
N ARG A 2 -8.75 -21.63 15.26
CA ARG A 2 -7.27 -21.56 15.34
C ARG A 2 -6.77 -20.45 14.45
N VAL A 3 -6.09 -19.46 15.00
CA VAL A 3 -5.69 -18.28 14.23
C VAL A 3 -4.19 -18.01 14.31
N LEU A 4 -3.62 -17.52 13.22
CA LEU A 4 -2.24 -17.05 13.16
C LEU A 4 -2.20 -15.54 13.41
N ALA A 5 -1.55 -15.10 14.47
CA ALA A 5 -1.28 -13.69 14.71
C ALA A 5 0.04 -13.30 14.04
N ALA A 6 -0.03 -12.44 13.02
CA ALA A 6 1.14 -11.90 12.33
C ALA A 6 1.83 -10.86 13.23
N MET A 7 2.90 -11.27 13.90
CA MET A 7 3.63 -10.51 14.91
C MET A 7 4.77 -9.71 14.29
N SER A 8 4.56 -8.41 14.11
CA SER A 8 5.59 -7.50 13.58
C SER A 8 6.56 -6.99 14.67
N GLY A 9 6.33 -7.31 15.94
CA GLY A 9 7.08 -6.73 17.06
C GLY A 9 6.65 -5.30 17.43
N GLY A 10 5.59 -4.78 16.83
CA GLY A 10 4.98 -3.49 17.14
C GLY A 10 3.77 -3.62 18.08
N VAL A 11 3.35 -2.49 18.70
CA VAL A 11 2.25 -2.46 19.67
C VAL A 11 0.92 -2.96 19.07
N ASP A 12 0.63 -2.64 17.80
CA ASP A 12 -0.65 -2.97 17.16
C ASP A 12 -0.82 -4.48 17.00
N SER A 13 0.20 -5.17 16.49
CA SER A 13 0.18 -6.63 16.36
C SER A 13 0.12 -7.34 17.72
N SER A 14 0.76 -6.75 18.75
CA SER A 14 0.74 -7.26 20.11
C SER A 14 -0.67 -7.24 20.71
N VAL A 15 -1.34 -6.08 20.62
CA VAL A 15 -2.73 -5.93 21.10
C VAL A 15 -3.71 -6.74 20.26
N ALA A 16 -3.50 -6.82 18.94
CA ALA A 16 -4.34 -7.66 18.08
C ALA A 16 -4.30 -9.14 18.48
N ALA A 17 -3.11 -9.68 18.77
CA ALA A 17 -2.95 -11.04 19.25
C ALA A 17 -3.63 -11.24 20.63
N ALA A 18 -3.45 -10.29 21.56
CA ALA A 18 -4.06 -10.33 22.90
C ALA A 18 -5.59 -10.32 22.83
N ARG A 19 -6.17 -9.48 21.95
CA ARG A 19 -7.63 -9.40 21.74
C ARG A 19 -8.19 -10.68 21.12
N ALA A 20 -7.47 -11.27 20.16
CA ALA A 20 -7.88 -12.56 19.56
C ALA A 20 -7.87 -13.67 20.63
N LEU A 21 -6.87 -13.70 21.51
CA LEU A 21 -6.80 -14.63 22.62
C LEU A 21 -7.96 -14.40 23.61
N ALA A 22 -8.23 -13.14 23.99
CA ALA A 22 -9.33 -12.77 24.88
C ALA A 22 -10.71 -13.10 24.30
N ALA A 23 -10.85 -13.09 22.97
CA ALA A 23 -12.07 -13.54 22.27
C ALA A 23 -12.23 -15.08 22.23
N GLY A 24 -11.34 -15.84 22.86
CA GLY A 24 -11.41 -17.29 22.97
C GLY A 24 -10.89 -18.06 21.75
N HIS A 25 -10.08 -17.43 20.90
CA HIS A 25 -9.40 -18.14 19.82
C HIS A 25 -8.14 -18.87 20.31
N GLU A 26 -7.80 -19.99 19.68
CA GLU A 26 -6.49 -20.60 19.80
C GLU A 26 -5.49 -19.80 18.94
N VAL A 27 -4.61 -19.03 19.58
CA VAL A 27 -3.71 -18.11 18.90
C VAL A 27 -2.29 -18.65 18.84
N VAL A 28 -1.67 -18.57 17.68
CA VAL A 28 -0.25 -18.84 17.48
C VAL A 28 0.39 -17.59 16.87
N GLY A 29 1.44 -17.07 17.51
CA GLY A 29 2.20 -15.93 17.01
C GLY A 29 3.19 -16.37 15.94
N VAL A 30 3.22 -15.64 14.82
CA VAL A 30 4.17 -15.88 13.71
C VAL A 30 4.83 -14.56 13.34
N HIS A 31 6.17 -14.53 13.41
CA HIS A 31 6.97 -13.46 12.85
C HIS A 31 7.42 -13.84 11.44
N LEU A 32 7.24 -12.94 10.47
CA LEU A 32 7.65 -13.13 9.09
C LEU A 32 9.07 -12.61 8.91
N ALA A 33 10.04 -13.50 8.69
CA ALA A 33 11.39 -13.12 8.30
C ALA A 33 11.40 -12.81 6.79
N LEU A 34 11.56 -11.53 6.44
CA LEU A 34 11.49 -11.03 5.06
C LEU A 34 12.87 -10.74 4.44
N SER A 35 13.97 -10.90 5.18
CA SER A 35 15.34 -10.70 4.69
C SER A 35 16.27 -11.74 5.25
N LYS A 36 17.19 -12.22 4.40
CA LYS A 36 18.33 -13.08 4.79
C LYS A 36 19.59 -12.27 5.10
N ASP A 37 19.59 -10.96 4.81
CA ASP A 37 20.78 -10.12 5.03
C ASP A 37 20.91 -9.71 6.50
N PRO A 38 22.00 -10.14 7.18
CA PRO A 38 22.29 -9.72 8.54
C PRO A 38 22.51 -8.20 8.68
N GLN A 39 22.81 -7.49 7.58
CA GLN A 39 23.01 -6.05 7.58
C GLN A 39 21.68 -5.27 7.56
N SER A 40 20.59 -5.89 7.14
CA SER A 40 19.24 -5.32 7.32
C SER A 40 18.82 -5.24 8.80
N VAL A 41 19.65 -5.80 9.68
CA VAL A 41 19.52 -5.91 11.13
C VAL A 41 20.13 -4.71 11.89
N ARG A 42 20.44 -3.60 11.24
CA ARG A 42 21.04 -2.44 11.94
C ARG A 42 20.07 -1.91 13.00
N ALA A 43 20.57 -1.80 14.23
CA ALA A 43 19.93 -1.08 15.32
C ALA A 43 19.48 0.32 14.82
N GLY A 44 18.16 0.56 14.80
CA GLY A 44 17.59 1.81 14.31
C GLY A 44 16.94 1.74 12.92
N SER A 45 16.95 0.59 12.21
CA SER A 45 16.11 0.44 11.02
C SER A 45 14.63 0.43 11.46
N ARG A 46 13.84 1.35 10.90
CA ARG A 46 12.40 1.51 11.24
C ARG A 46 11.49 0.56 10.46
N GLY A 47 12.04 -0.55 9.96
CA GLY A 47 11.31 -1.59 9.24
C GLY A 47 10.70 -2.63 10.17
N CYS A 48 9.70 -3.37 9.72
CA CYS A 48 8.93 -4.33 10.52
C CYS A 48 9.53 -5.75 10.59
N CYS A 49 10.82 -5.95 10.32
CA CYS A 49 11.42 -7.30 10.11
C CYS A 49 12.85 -7.43 10.64
N SER A 50 13.24 -6.67 11.67
CA SER A 50 14.54 -6.81 12.31
C SER A 50 14.59 -7.97 13.31
N LEU A 51 15.81 -8.41 13.70
CA LEU A 51 15.97 -9.39 14.80
C LEU A 51 15.42 -8.85 16.12
N GLU A 52 15.50 -7.52 16.34
CA GLU A 52 14.91 -6.87 17.50
C GLU A 52 13.39 -7.00 17.48
N ASP A 53 12.74 -6.76 16.33
CA ASP A 53 11.31 -6.92 16.16
C ASP A 53 10.86 -8.37 16.41
N SER A 54 11.63 -9.35 15.93
CA SER A 54 11.38 -10.77 16.21
C SER A 54 11.53 -11.10 17.70
N GLY A 55 12.51 -10.49 18.38
CA GLY A 55 12.70 -10.62 19.82
C GLY A 55 11.56 -9.99 20.61
N ASP A 56 11.07 -8.80 20.20
CA ASP A 56 9.90 -8.15 20.79
C ASP A 56 8.64 -9.01 20.62
N ALA A 57 8.42 -9.52 19.39
CA ALA A 57 7.29 -10.40 19.09
C ALA A 57 7.30 -11.67 19.95
N ARG A 58 8.47 -12.28 20.15
CA ARG A 58 8.64 -13.45 21.02
C ARG A 58 8.27 -13.11 22.46
N ARG A 59 8.82 -12.00 23.02
CA ARG A 59 8.51 -11.59 24.39
C ARG A 59 7.01 -11.40 24.62
N VAL A 60 6.34 -10.74 23.67
CA VAL A 60 4.88 -10.58 23.73
C VAL A 60 4.15 -11.92 23.72
N CYS A 61 4.56 -12.85 22.88
CA CYS A 61 3.95 -14.19 22.84
C CYS A 61 4.18 -14.95 24.15
N ASP A 62 5.37 -14.84 24.75
CA ASP A 62 5.69 -15.43 26.08
C ASP A 62 4.82 -14.80 27.17
N GLU A 63 4.63 -13.46 27.17
CA GLU A 63 3.75 -12.73 28.10
C GLU A 63 2.28 -13.14 27.95
N LEU A 64 1.82 -13.39 26.73
CA LEU A 64 0.46 -13.86 26.44
C LEU A 64 0.28 -15.38 26.64
N GLY A 65 1.34 -16.13 26.85
CA GLY A 65 1.31 -17.59 26.99
C GLY A 65 0.93 -18.32 25.70
N ILE A 66 1.23 -17.76 24.52
CA ILE A 66 0.94 -18.35 23.21
C ILE A 66 2.20 -18.86 22.52
N PRO A 67 2.12 -19.93 21.70
CA PRO A 67 3.24 -20.40 20.90
C PRO A 67 3.74 -19.34 19.94
N PHE A 68 5.06 -19.30 19.67
CA PHE A 68 5.69 -18.38 18.75
C PHE A 68 6.59 -19.09 17.76
N TYR A 69 6.47 -18.71 16.48
CA TYR A 69 7.31 -19.22 15.39
C TYR A 69 7.86 -18.07 14.55
N VAL A 70 9.01 -18.30 13.94
CA VAL A 70 9.56 -17.44 12.88
C VAL A 70 9.47 -18.22 11.57
N TRP A 71 8.77 -17.65 10.59
CA TRP A 71 8.65 -18.23 9.26
C TRP A 71 9.46 -17.43 8.25
N ASP A 72 10.32 -18.13 7.51
CA ASP A 72 11.12 -17.52 6.44
C ASP A 72 10.27 -17.37 5.17
N PHE A 73 10.05 -16.11 4.77
CA PHE A 73 9.43 -15.70 3.51
C PHE A 73 10.38 -14.82 2.69
N SER A 74 11.67 -14.78 3.01
CA SER A 74 12.63 -13.87 2.40
C SER A 74 12.79 -14.04 0.89
N GLU A 75 12.76 -15.28 0.37
CA GLU A 75 12.80 -15.52 -1.08
C GLU A 75 11.53 -15.01 -1.75
N ARG A 76 10.35 -15.40 -1.26
CA ARG A 76 9.07 -14.99 -1.80
C ARG A 76 8.89 -13.46 -1.72
N PHE A 77 9.31 -12.83 -0.61
CA PHE A 77 9.30 -11.38 -0.46
C PHE A 77 10.22 -10.68 -1.48
N LYS A 78 11.40 -11.25 -1.72
CA LYS A 78 12.31 -10.73 -2.74
C LYS A 78 11.67 -10.79 -4.13
N GLU A 79 11.12 -11.92 -4.52
CA GLU A 79 10.54 -12.14 -5.85
C GLU A 79 9.26 -11.34 -6.08
N GLU A 80 8.32 -11.37 -5.12
CA GLU A 80 6.97 -10.84 -5.31
C GLU A 80 6.82 -9.36 -4.88
N VAL A 81 7.75 -8.83 -4.06
CA VAL A 81 7.68 -7.44 -3.57
C VAL A 81 8.87 -6.60 -4.03
N MET A 82 10.11 -7.09 -3.80
CA MET A 82 11.28 -6.28 -4.13
C MET A 82 11.57 -6.26 -5.63
N ASP A 83 11.50 -7.40 -6.30
CA ASP A 83 11.75 -7.46 -7.75
C ASP A 83 10.62 -6.77 -8.54
N ASP A 84 9.34 -6.84 -8.08
CA ASP A 84 8.23 -6.03 -8.61
C ASP A 84 8.48 -4.53 -8.41
N PHE A 85 8.98 -4.14 -7.23
CA PHE A 85 9.33 -2.75 -6.93
C PHE A 85 10.42 -2.21 -7.87
N TYR A 86 11.48 -2.98 -8.12
CA TYR A 86 12.53 -2.60 -9.07
C TYR A 86 11.98 -2.51 -10.50
N ALA A 87 11.25 -3.51 -10.95
CA ALA A 87 10.68 -3.56 -12.29
C ALA A 87 9.72 -2.39 -12.55
N SER A 88 8.90 -2.01 -11.57
CA SER A 88 8.00 -0.86 -11.69
C SER A 88 8.77 0.44 -11.88
N TYR A 89 9.83 0.68 -11.10
CA TYR A 89 10.67 1.88 -11.29
C TYR A 89 11.45 1.86 -12.60
N GLU A 90 11.83 0.69 -13.11
CA GLU A 90 12.42 0.56 -14.44
C GLU A 90 11.46 0.94 -15.56
N ARG A 91 10.14 0.76 -15.36
CA ARG A 91 9.08 1.21 -16.28
C ARG A 91 8.65 2.68 -16.06
N GLY A 92 9.26 3.39 -15.10
CA GLY A 92 8.91 4.79 -14.78
C GLY A 92 7.66 4.91 -13.89
N GLU A 93 7.19 3.82 -13.32
CA GLU A 93 6.07 3.78 -12.38
C GLU A 93 6.54 4.09 -10.93
N THR A 94 5.59 4.42 -10.06
CA THR A 94 5.88 4.63 -8.64
C THR A 94 5.01 3.69 -7.79
N PRO A 95 5.43 2.44 -7.57
CA PRO A 95 4.64 1.46 -6.83
C PRO A 95 4.58 1.77 -5.34
N ASN A 96 3.57 1.23 -4.66
CA ASN A 96 3.52 1.17 -3.21
C ASN A 96 3.80 -0.27 -2.75
N PRO A 97 5.03 -0.58 -2.28
CA PRO A 97 5.40 -1.95 -1.92
C PRO A 97 4.63 -2.50 -0.72
N CYS A 98 4.02 -1.65 0.12
CA CYS A 98 3.18 -2.11 1.22
C CYS A 98 1.89 -2.78 0.72
N LEU A 99 1.34 -2.33 -0.40
CA LEU A 99 0.19 -2.98 -1.05
C LEU A 99 0.56 -4.40 -1.48
N ARG A 100 1.68 -4.54 -2.20
CA ARG A 100 2.18 -5.85 -2.65
C ARG A 100 2.53 -6.77 -1.49
N CYS A 101 3.16 -6.24 -0.43
CA CYS A 101 3.46 -7.02 0.78
C CYS A 101 2.18 -7.52 1.47
N ASN A 102 1.15 -6.70 1.58
CA ASN A 102 -0.13 -7.14 2.12
C ASN A 102 -0.75 -8.22 1.22
N GLU A 103 -0.91 -7.93 -0.08
CA GLU A 103 -1.52 -8.82 -1.06
C GLU A 103 -0.82 -10.19 -1.12
N ARG A 104 0.52 -10.20 -1.31
CA ARG A 104 1.29 -11.40 -1.69
C ARG A 104 1.90 -12.14 -0.52
N ILE A 105 2.30 -11.43 0.53
CA ILE A 105 3.03 -12.04 1.65
C ILE A 105 2.12 -12.24 2.85
N LYS A 106 1.52 -11.16 3.40
CA LYS A 106 0.77 -11.25 4.65
C LYS A 106 -0.57 -11.96 4.50
N PHE A 107 -1.25 -11.80 3.35
CA PHE A 107 -2.58 -12.35 3.13
C PHE A 107 -2.65 -13.38 1.98
N ALA A 108 -1.55 -13.70 1.33
CA ALA A 108 -1.45 -14.87 0.45
C ALA A 108 -0.51 -15.91 1.06
N ALA A 109 0.81 -15.66 1.08
CA ALA A 109 1.79 -16.64 1.51
C ALA A 109 1.59 -17.13 2.96
N LEU A 110 1.32 -16.20 3.89
CA LEU A 110 1.07 -16.55 5.29
C LEU A 110 -0.23 -17.34 5.44
N LEU A 111 -1.31 -16.89 4.75
CA LEU A 111 -2.62 -17.57 4.81
C LEU A 111 -2.54 -18.97 4.17
N GLU A 112 -1.96 -19.09 2.98
CA GLU A 112 -1.75 -20.37 2.28
C GLU A 112 -1.05 -21.39 3.20
N ARG A 113 0.07 -20.98 3.82
CA ARG A 113 0.80 -21.86 4.74
C ARG A 113 0.00 -22.14 6.02
N GLY A 114 -0.75 -21.14 6.51
CA GLY A 114 -1.62 -21.29 7.67
C GLY A 114 -2.73 -22.32 7.43
N ILE A 115 -3.43 -22.22 6.31
CA ILE A 115 -4.47 -23.17 5.91
C ILE A 115 -3.91 -24.61 5.81
N ALA A 116 -2.76 -24.77 5.18
CA ALA A 116 -2.08 -26.08 5.06
C ALA A 116 -1.73 -26.69 6.43
N LEU A 117 -1.58 -25.87 7.48
CA LEU A 117 -1.33 -26.27 8.87
C LEU A 117 -2.60 -26.33 9.73
N GLY A 118 -3.79 -26.16 9.14
CA GLY A 118 -5.07 -26.25 9.79
C GLY A 118 -5.48 -25.01 10.61
N PHE A 119 -4.99 -23.82 10.25
CA PHE A 119 -5.46 -22.55 10.78
C PHE A 119 -6.64 -22.02 9.96
N ASP A 120 -7.56 -21.34 10.63
CA ASP A 120 -8.79 -20.83 10.03
C ASP A 120 -8.63 -19.43 9.46
N ALA A 121 -7.81 -18.56 10.12
CA ALA A 121 -7.66 -17.16 9.76
C ALA A 121 -6.31 -16.57 10.20
N VAL A 122 -6.00 -15.38 9.67
CA VAL A 122 -4.85 -14.55 10.03
C VAL A 122 -5.34 -13.32 10.78
N VAL A 123 -4.71 -13.04 11.93
CA VAL A 123 -4.93 -11.84 12.76
C VAL A 123 -3.79 -10.87 12.51
N THR A 124 -4.11 -9.60 12.25
CA THR A 124 -3.10 -8.55 12.08
C THR A 124 -3.45 -7.28 12.84
N GLY A 125 -2.43 -6.46 13.11
CA GLY A 125 -2.58 -5.15 13.75
C GLY A 125 -2.98 -4.02 12.81
N HIS A 126 -3.68 -4.28 11.71
CA HIS A 126 -4.14 -3.24 10.80
C HIS A 126 -5.36 -2.49 11.32
N TYR A 127 -5.36 -1.18 11.12
CA TYR A 127 -6.47 -0.29 11.45
C TYR A 127 -7.49 -0.27 10.31
N ALA A 128 -8.33 -1.27 10.26
CA ALA A 128 -9.49 -1.38 9.39
C ALA A 128 -10.56 -2.21 10.10
N LEU A 129 -11.78 -2.15 9.64
CA LEU A 129 -12.90 -2.95 10.14
C LEU A 129 -13.31 -3.96 9.08
N LEU A 130 -13.59 -5.17 9.52
CA LEU A 130 -14.31 -6.15 8.71
C LEU A 130 -15.67 -6.35 9.37
N GLY A 131 -16.74 -5.91 8.68
CA GLY A 131 -18.10 -6.03 9.18
C GLY A 131 -18.60 -7.47 9.16
N ASP A 132 -19.68 -7.74 9.87
CA ASP A 132 -20.37 -9.03 9.83
C ASP A 132 -20.94 -9.33 8.42
N ASP A 133 -21.10 -8.29 7.61
CA ASP A 133 -21.46 -8.32 6.19
C ASP A 133 -20.29 -8.71 5.26
N GLY A 134 -19.08 -8.89 5.83
CA GLY A 134 -17.86 -9.20 5.09
C GLY A 134 -17.23 -7.99 4.38
N LEU A 135 -17.77 -6.78 4.55
CA LEU A 135 -17.25 -5.58 3.91
C LEU A 135 -16.03 -5.02 4.67
N LEU A 136 -15.00 -4.67 3.91
CA LEU A 136 -13.83 -3.97 4.43
C LEU A 136 -14.16 -2.49 4.60
N ARG A 137 -14.14 -2.01 5.84
CA ARG A 137 -14.48 -0.63 6.19
C ARG A 137 -13.27 0.12 6.74
N ARG A 138 -13.36 1.46 6.73
CA ARG A 138 -12.33 2.30 7.35
C ARG A 138 -12.19 2.03 8.84
N GLY A 139 -10.96 2.11 9.33
CA GLY A 139 -10.69 2.08 10.76
C GLY A 139 -11.25 3.30 11.49
N ARG A 140 -11.60 3.14 12.78
CA ARG A 140 -12.12 4.24 13.62
C ARG A 140 -11.13 5.42 13.72
N ASP A 141 -9.84 5.13 13.85
CA ASP A 141 -8.80 6.16 13.84
C ASP A 141 -8.52 6.61 12.40
N ALA A 142 -9.13 7.70 11.98
CA ALA A 142 -8.99 8.22 10.61
C ALA A 142 -7.55 8.59 10.23
N LYS A 143 -6.66 8.85 11.22
CA LYS A 143 -5.23 9.14 10.96
C LYS A 143 -4.41 7.87 10.78
N LYS A 144 -4.94 6.74 11.21
CA LYS A 144 -4.31 5.42 11.15
C LYS A 144 -5.03 4.46 10.23
N ASP A 145 -6.15 4.87 9.62
CA ASP A 145 -6.91 4.04 8.69
C ASP A 145 -6.00 3.40 7.65
N GLN A 146 -6.12 2.08 7.53
CA GLN A 146 -5.34 1.25 6.62
C GLN A 146 -6.23 0.47 5.63
N SER A 147 -7.50 0.83 5.52
CA SER A 147 -8.41 0.22 4.54
C SER A 147 -7.88 0.36 3.12
N TYR A 148 -7.19 1.47 2.79
CA TYR A 148 -6.53 1.67 1.50
C TYR A 148 -5.50 0.57 1.18
N VAL A 149 -4.60 0.28 2.11
CA VAL A 149 -3.55 -0.73 1.88
C VAL A 149 -4.06 -2.18 1.99
N LEU A 150 -5.27 -2.36 2.48
CA LEU A 150 -5.98 -3.63 2.52
C LEU A 150 -6.98 -3.79 1.36
N GLY A 151 -7.31 -2.71 0.65
CA GLY A 151 -8.21 -2.74 -0.50
C GLY A 151 -7.71 -3.57 -1.69
N VAL A 152 -6.49 -4.08 -1.63
CA VAL A 152 -5.88 -5.01 -2.59
C VAL A 152 -6.05 -6.49 -2.21
N LEU A 153 -6.74 -6.77 -1.10
CA LEU A 153 -7.08 -8.13 -0.71
C LEU A 153 -8.32 -8.58 -1.48
N ASP A 154 -8.32 -9.83 -1.92
CA ASP A 154 -9.51 -10.43 -2.52
C ASP A 154 -10.52 -10.92 -1.47
N ARG A 155 -11.67 -11.38 -1.95
CA ARG A 155 -12.77 -11.83 -1.10
C ARG A 155 -12.37 -12.99 -0.18
N GLU A 156 -11.61 -13.95 -0.69
CA GLU A 156 -11.18 -15.12 0.10
C GLU A 156 -10.19 -14.70 1.18
N GLN A 157 -9.23 -13.84 0.85
CA GLN A 157 -8.26 -13.29 1.81
C GLN A 157 -8.95 -12.51 2.93
N LEU A 158 -9.95 -11.67 2.60
CA LEU A 158 -10.72 -10.92 3.60
C LEU A 158 -11.54 -11.81 4.51
N GLN A 159 -12.22 -12.82 3.98
CA GLN A 159 -13.01 -13.77 4.78
C GLN A 159 -12.17 -14.51 5.83
N ARG A 160 -10.87 -14.65 5.60
CA ARG A 160 -9.91 -15.30 6.50
C ARG A 160 -9.02 -14.32 7.25
N SER A 161 -9.43 -13.06 7.34
CA SER A 161 -8.68 -11.99 7.99
C SER A 161 -9.40 -11.47 9.21
N MET A 162 -8.63 -11.04 10.22
CA MET A 162 -9.14 -10.41 11.43
C MET A 162 -8.32 -9.16 11.76
N PHE A 163 -9.00 -8.04 12.03
CA PHE A 163 -8.41 -6.74 12.35
C PHE A 163 -8.87 -6.24 13.73
N PRO A 164 -8.46 -6.88 14.83
CA PRO A 164 -9.06 -6.62 16.16
C PRO A 164 -8.84 -5.19 16.67
N VAL A 165 -7.85 -4.44 16.14
CA VAL A 165 -7.54 -3.07 16.58
C VAL A 165 -8.29 -1.99 15.78
N GLY A 166 -9.01 -2.36 14.72
CA GLY A 166 -9.63 -1.41 13.79
C GLY A 166 -10.66 -0.48 14.40
N ASN A 167 -11.36 -0.92 15.45
CA ASN A 167 -12.39 -0.12 16.15
C ASN A 167 -11.83 0.66 17.37
N THR A 168 -10.54 1.02 17.34
CA THR A 168 -9.90 1.65 18.51
C THR A 168 -8.89 2.69 18.02
N GLU A 169 -8.80 3.82 18.73
CA GLU A 169 -7.80 4.85 18.41
C GLU A 169 -6.41 4.44 18.92
N LYS A 170 -5.36 4.88 18.21
CA LYS A 170 -3.96 4.53 18.53
C LYS A 170 -3.54 4.82 19.98
N PRO A 171 -3.94 5.95 20.61
CA PRO A 171 -3.62 6.20 22.02
C PRO A 171 -4.24 5.16 22.96
N GLU A 172 -5.47 4.71 22.69
CA GLU A 172 -6.17 3.69 23.47
C GLU A 172 -5.46 2.32 23.37
N ILE A 173 -4.99 1.95 22.16
CA ILE A 173 -4.18 0.74 21.93
C ILE A 173 -2.89 0.76 22.76
N ARG A 174 -2.20 1.91 22.83
CA ARG A 174 -0.99 2.04 23.63
C ARG A 174 -1.28 1.94 25.14
N GLU A 175 -2.42 2.48 25.59
CA GLU A 175 -2.84 2.39 26.99
C GLU A 175 -3.20 0.94 27.37
N GLU A 176 -3.93 0.26 26.51
CA GLU A 176 -4.27 -1.17 26.68
C GLU A 176 -3.00 -2.03 26.75
N ALA A 177 -2.04 -1.81 25.84
CA ALA A 177 -0.76 -2.50 25.90
C ALA A 177 0.02 -2.27 27.21
N ARG A 178 -0.01 -1.03 27.74
CA ARG A 178 0.58 -0.72 29.06
C ARG A 178 -0.15 -1.45 30.19
N GLY A 179 -1.49 -1.45 30.13
CA GLY A 179 -2.32 -2.15 31.13
C GLY A 179 -2.07 -3.66 31.17
N MET A 180 -1.71 -4.24 30.02
CA MET A 180 -1.33 -5.65 29.87
C MET A 180 0.15 -5.91 30.24
N GLY A 181 0.97 -4.89 30.48
CA GLY A 181 2.40 -5.02 30.74
C GLY A 181 3.26 -5.31 29.49
N LEU A 182 2.71 -5.15 28.27
CA LEU A 182 3.42 -5.47 27.05
C LEU A 182 4.58 -4.50 26.78
N GLY A 183 5.80 -5.03 26.62
CA GLY A 183 7.01 -4.25 26.41
C GLY A 183 6.99 -3.36 25.17
N THR A 184 6.11 -3.65 24.20
CA THR A 184 5.94 -2.91 22.95
C THR A 184 5.11 -1.62 23.06
N ALA A 185 4.48 -1.33 24.20
CA ALA A 185 3.55 -0.21 24.41
C ALA A 185 4.10 1.17 23.98
N ASN A 186 5.39 1.41 24.23
CA ASN A 186 6.05 2.69 23.91
C ASN A 186 6.90 2.66 22.61
N LYS A 187 6.89 1.53 21.89
CA LYS A 187 7.65 1.41 20.64
C LYS A 187 7.14 2.39 19.59
N PRO A 188 8.03 3.14 18.91
CA PRO A 188 7.60 4.05 17.83
C PRO A 188 6.98 3.28 16.67
N ASP A 189 6.11 3.97 15.94
CA ASP A 189 5.50 3.40 14.72
C ASP A 189 6.55 3.29 13.60
N SER A 190 6.38 2.31 12.70
CA SER A 190 7.16 2.22 11.46
C SER A 190 6.61 3.22 10.44
N TYR A 191 7.48 3.99 9.77
CA TYR A 191 7.07 5.05 8.84
C TYR A 191 7.56 4.88 7.41
N ASP A 192 8.60 4.06 7.19
CA ASP A 192 9.29 3.94 5.91
C ASP A 192 9.11 2.56 5.28
N ILE A 193 9.50 2.45 4.01
CA ILE A 193 9.57 1.17 3.30
C ILE A 193 10.56 0.27 4.04
N CYS A 194 10.08 -0.87 4.52
CA CYS A 194 10.78 -1.73 5.47
C CYS A 194 12.14 -2.27 4.98
N PHE A 195 12.35 -2.36 3.67
CA PHE A 195 13.58 -2.87 3.06
C PHE A 195 14.53 -1.76 2.53
N ILE A 196 14.21 -0.48 2.79
CA ILE A 196 15.08 0.67 2.48
C ILE A 196 15.58 1.28 3.80
N PRO A 197 16.77 0.87 4.30
CA PRO A 197 17.17 1.15 5.69
C PRO A 197 17.35 2.62 6.04
N ASP A 198 17.74 3.44 5.05
CA ASP A 198 18.07 4.86 5.21
C ASP A 198 17.00 5.80 4.62
N GLY A 199 15.90 5.24 4.10
CA GLY A 199 14.83 5.98 3.43
C GLY A 199 15.25 6.60 2.08
N ASN A 200 16.47 6.34 1.60
CA ASN A 200 16.98 6.86 0.34
C ASN A 200 16.64 5.94 -0.84
N THR A 201 15.39 5.98 -1.28
CA THR A 201 14.89 5.15 -2.38
C THR A 201 15.73 5.31 -3.65
N LYS A 202 16.17 6.53 -3.99
CA LYS A 202 16.98 6.78 -5.20
C LYS A 202 18.33 6.05 -5.14
N ALA A 203 19.04 6.13 -4.03
CA ALA A 203 20.31 5.43 -3.85
C ALA A 203 20.14 3.91 -3.84
N PHE A 204 19.08 3.43 -3.19
CA PHE A 204 18.74 2.02 -3.12
C PHE A 204 18.45 1.44 -4.52
N LEU A 205 17.61 2.12 -5.31
CA LEU A 205 17.31 1.73 -6.69
C LEU A 205 18.54 1.81 -7.59
N GLY A 206 19.33 2.88 -7.47
CA GLY A 206 20.56 3.06 -8.24
C GLY A 206 21.59 1.97 -8.02
N ALA A 207 21.73 1.48 -6.79
CA ALA A 207 22.62 0.36 -6.46
C ALA A 207 22.18 -0.95 -7.12
N LYS A 208 20.89 -1.14 -7.35
CA LYS A 208 20.31 -2.37 -7.93
C LYS A 208 20.18 -2.30 -9.44
N ILE A 209 19.60 -1.21 -9.96
CA ILE A 209 19.27 -1.03 -11.39
C ILE A 209 20.51 -0.61 -12.18
N GLY A 210 21.44 0.10 -11.51
CA GLY A 210 22.59 0.69 -12.17
C GLY A 210 22.27 2.02 -12.86
N ARG A 211 23.30 2.61 -13.46
CA ARG A 211 23.20 3.90 -14.14
C ARG A 211 22.59 3.75 -15.54
N ARG A 212 21.51 4.48 -15.80
CA ARG A 212 20.82 4.55 -17.12
C ARG A 212 20.61 6.03 -17.47
N PRO A 213 21.63 6.70 -18.05
CA PRO A 213 21.59 8.14 -18.34
C PRO A 213 20.41 8.51 -19.23
N GLY A 214 19.80 9.65 -18.96
CA GLY A 214 18.70 10.21 -19.72
C GLY A 214 18.65 11.72 -19.59
N THR A 215 17.60 12.32 -20.13
CA THR A 215 17.44 13.78 -20.22
C THR A 215 16.20 14.28 -19.50
N ILE A 216 16.27 15.52 -19.01
CA ILE A 216 15.14 16.26 -18.47
C ILE A 216 14.71 17.31 -19.47
N VAL A 217 13.46 17.27 -19.91
CA VAL A 217 12.88 18.16 -20.93
C VAL A 217 11.80 19.03 -20.29
N ASP A 218 11.84 20.35 -20.57
CA ASP A 218 10.75 21.25 -20.16
C ASP A 218 9.59 21.14 -21.15
N LYS A 219 8.39 20.83 -20.64
CA LYS A 219 7.16 20.64 -21.43
C LYS A 219 6.78 21.89 -22.23
N GLY A 220 7.04 23.08 -21.64
CA GLY A 220 6.62 24.35 -22.24
C GLY A 220 7.47 24.78 -23.42
N THR A 221 8.79 24.50 -23.40
CA THR A 221 9.73 24.90 -24.46
C THR A 221 10.16 23.74 -25.35
N GLY A 222 10.10 22.51 -24.85
CA GLY A 222 10.65 21.33 -25.54
C GLY A 222 12.18 21.19 -25.37
N ASP A 223 12.83 22.09 -24.63
CA ASP A 223 14.28 22.08 -24.47
C ASP A 223 14.73 21.05 -23.45
N THR A 224 15.88 20.42 -23.71
CA THR A 224 16.62 19.66 -22.70
C THR A 224 17.27 20.64 -21.70
N VAL A 225 16.88 20.54 -20.44
CA VAL A 225 17.32 21.46 -19.36
C VAL A 225 18.31 20.84 -18.38
N ALA A 226 18.41 19.51 -18.34
CA ALA A 226 19.39 18.78 -17.52
C ALA A 226 19.52 17.33 -18.00
N GLU A 227 20.50 16.62 -17.42
CA GLU A 227 20.69 15.17 -17.56
C GLU A 227 20.47 14.48 -16.20
N HIS A 228 20.25 13.17 -16.21
CA HIS A 228 20.10 12.36 -15.02
C HIS A 228 20.68 10.95 -15.20
N ASP A 229 20.86 10.23 -14.08
CA ASP A 229 21.48 8.90 -14.05
C ASP A 229 20.46 7.74 -14.19
N GLY A 230 19.16 8.04 -14.22
CA GLY A 230 18.09 7.05 -14.39
C GLY A 230 16.73 7.61 -14.02
N VAL A 231 15.70 7.21 -14.79
CA VAL A 231 14.29 7.61 -14.55
C VAL A 231 13.78 7.16 -13.19
N TYR A 232 14.32 6.09 -12.63
CA TYR A 232 14.00 5.57 -11.29
C TYR A 232 14.25 6.58 -10.16
N GLY A 233 14.99 7.65 -10.41
CA GLY A 233 15.23 8.73 -9.45
C GLY A 233 14.11 9.77 -9.39
N PHE A 234 13.02 9.57 -10.16
CA PHE A 234 11.93 10.53 -10.31
C PHE A 234 10.56 9.91 -10.04
N THR A 235 9.63 10.76 -9.64
CA THR A 235 8.22 10.41 -9.40
C THR A 235 7.35 11.54 -9.91
N ILE A 236 6.22 11.24 -10.52
CA ILE A 236 5.24 12.24 -10.97
C ILE A 236 4.81 13.12 -9.79
N GLY A 237 4.86 14.44 -9.98
CA GLY A 237 4.60 15.43 -8.93
C GLY A 237 5.82 15.84 -8.11
N GLN A 238 6.99 15.23 -8.31
CA GLN A 238 8.22 15.60 -7.62
C GLN A 238 8.63 17.03 -7.98
N ARG A 239 8.93 17.84 -6.94
CA ARG A 239 9.42 19.23 -7.07
C ARG A 239 10.88 19.40 -6.69
N LYS A 240 11.34 18.68 -5.65
CA LYS A 240 12.70 18.80 -5.11
C LYS A 240 13.60 17.72 -5.68
N GLY A 241 14.90 18.00 -5.80
CA GLY A 241 15.88 17.01 -6.23
C GLY A 241 15.80 16.63 -7.72
N ILE A 242 15.17 17.48 -8.55
CA ILE A 242 15.09 17.28 -10.02
C ILE A 242 16.46 17.45 -10.68
N GLY A 243 17.37 18.25 -10.08
CA GLY A 243 18.74 18.44 -10.62
C GLY A 243 18.86 19.64 -11.55
N LEU A 244 17.92 20.59 -11.51
CA LEU A 244 18.02 21.83 -12.29
C LEU A 244 19.13 22.74 -11.74
N ALA A 245 19.91 23.36 -12.62
CA ALA A 245 21.04 24.25 -12.27
C ALA A 245 20.58 25.58 -11.64
N GLY A 246 19.32 25.94 -11.80
CA GLY A 246 18.76 27.21 -11.30
C GLY A 246 17.25 27.32 -11.54
N PRO A 247 16.67 28.47 -11.18
CA PRO A 247 15.27 28.75 -11.49
C PRO A 247 15.06 28.86 -13.00
N MET A 248 13.89 28.42 -13.46
CA MET A 248 13.51 28.56 -14.88
C MET A 248 13.32 30.05 -15.25
N PRO A 249 13.48 30.41 -16.54
CA PRO A 249 13.39 31.82 -16.99
C PRO A 249 12.08 32.52 -16.63
N ASP A 250 10.98 31.77 -16.54
CA ASP A 250 9.66 32.28 -16.17
C ASP A 250 9.44 32.40 -14.65
N GLY A 251 10.45 32.05 -13.83
CA GLY A 251 10.40 32.08 -12.36
C GLY A 251 9.45 31.09 -11.72
N LYS A 252 8.76 30.23 -12.49
CA LYS A 252 7.78 29.28 -11.95
C LYS A 252 8.44 27.98 -11.50
N PRO A 253 7.97 27.38 -10.40
CA PRO A 253 8.42 26.04 -9.99
C PRO A 253 8.13 24.99 -11.07
N ARG A 254 9.03 24.02 -11.20
CA ARG A 254 8.84 22.84 -12.05
C ARG A 254 8.59 21.60 -11.22
N TYR A 255 7.81 20.72 -11.82
CA TYR A 255 7.41 19.44 -11.28
C TYR A 255 7.62 18.37 -12.36
N VAL A 256 7.95 17.16 -11.97
CA VAL A 256 7.95 16.02 -12.88
C VAL A 256 6.51 15.74 -13.32
N THR A 257 6.24 15.85 -14.62
CA THR A 257 4.90 15.67 -15.22
C THR A 257 4.79 14.45 -16.12
N GLY A 258 5.93 13.87 -16.50
CA GLY A 258 6.00 12.66 -17.32
C GLY A 258 7.33 11.93 -17.12
N ILE A 259 7.28 10.62 -17.25
CA ILE A 259 8.45 9.73 -17.24
C ILE A 259 8.26 8.75 -18.39
N ASP A 260 9.19 8.77 -19.32
CA ASP A 260 9.30 7.81 -20.41
C ASP A 260 10.55 6.96 -20.18
N ALA A 261 10.34 5.74 -19.75
CA ALA A 261 11.42 4.82 -19.42
C ALA A 261 12.12 4.23 -20.65
N GLU A 262 11.44 4.18 -21.80
CA GLU A 262 12.01 3.65 -23.04
C GLU A 262 13.05 4.61 -23.63
N THR A 263 12.73 5.90 -23.68
CA THR A 263 13.64 6.95 -24.16
C THR A 263 14.57 7.49 -23.08
N GLY A 264 14.32 7.17 -21.81
CA GLY A 264 15.03 7.75 -20.66
C GLY A 264 14.70 9.23 -20.46
N THR A 265 13.50 9.70 -20.87
CA THR A 265 13.12 11.10 -20.81
C THR A 265 12.25 11.39 -19.60
N VAL A 266 12.65 12.36 -18.79
CA VAL A 266 11.83 12.92 -17.71
C VAL A 266 11.31 14.28 -18.15
N THR A 267 9.99 14.43 -18.23
CA THR A 267 9.35 15.70 -18.59
C THR A 267 9.03 16.48 -17.35
N ILE A 268 9.36 17.77 -17.35
CA ILE A 268 8.99 18.69 -16.27
C ILE A 268 8.04 19.77 -16.80
N GLY A 269 7.14 20.23 -15.93
CA GLY A 269 6.16 21.25 -16.26
C GLY A 269 5.75 22.06 -15.04
N THR A 270 4.73 22.88 -15.19
CA THR A 270 4.14 23.69 -14.11
C THR A 270 3.20 22.86 -13.23
N ALA A 271 2.72 23.44 -12.13
CA ALA A 271 1.74 22.77 -11.27
C ALA A 271 0.39 22.47 -12.01
N ALA A 272 0.05 23.26 -13.03
CA ALA A 272 -1.16 23.05 -13.84
C ALA A 272 -1.05 21.80 -14.72
N ASP A 273 0.17 21.45 -15.14
CA ASP A 273 0.43 20.27 -15.97
C ASP A 273 0.28 18.94 -15.21
N LEU A 274 0.19 19.00 -13.88
CA LEU A 274 -0.04 17.83 -13.02
C LEU A 274 -1.51 17.44 -12.84
N ASN A 275 -2.44 18.32 -13.25
CA ASN A 275 -3.86 18.06 -13.07
C ASN A 275 -4.31 16.95 -14.02
N VAL A 276 -4.93 15.92 -13.48
CA VAL A 276 -5.56 14.81 -14.22
C VAL A 276 -6.95 14.56 -13.65
N ASN A 277 -7.90 14.20 -14.48
CA ASN A 277 -9.27 13.87 -14.07
C ASN A 277 -9.77 12.56 -14.69
N VAL A 278 -8.92 11.86 -15.44
CA VAL A 278 -9.18 10.49 -15.90
C VAL A 278 -8.06 9.59 -15.44
N LEU A 279 -8.44 8.45 -14.85
CA LEU A 279 -7.51 7.41 -14.41
C LEU A 279 -7.93 6.09 -15.04
N GLU A 280 -6.99 5.33 -15.58
CA GLU A 280 -7.22 3.93 -15.97
C GLU A 280 -6.50 3.02 -14.98
N ALA A 281 -7.18 1.96 -14.59
CA ALA A 281 -6.67 0.97 -13.67
C ALA A 281 -6.88 -0.43 -14.23
N ASP A 282 -5.87 -1.28 -14.04
CA ASP A 282 -5.84 -2.68 -14.47
C ASP A 282 -5.57 -3.61 -13.28
N GLY A 283 -5.71 -4.93 -13.50
CA GLY A 283 -5.56 -5.92 -12.45
C GLY A 283 -6.52 -5.66 -11.30
N ALA A 284 -7.79 -5.39 -11.63
CA ALA A 284 -8.80 -5.03 -10.66
C ALA A 284 -9.07 -6.15 -9.65
N ILE A 285 -9.49 -5.74 -8.46
CA ILE A 285 -10.04 -6.60 -7.42
C ILE A 285 -11.42 -6.06 -7.08
N TRP A 286 -12.45 -6.85 -7.30
CA TRP A 286 -13.85 -6.50 -7.09
C TRP A 286 -14.34 -7.14 -5.79
N LEU A 287 -14.44 -6.37 -4.71
CA LEU A 287 -15.01 -6.83 -3.45
C LEU A 287 -16.55 -6.84 -3.51
N ALA A 288 -17.13 -5.85 -4.19
CA ALA A 288 -18.52 -5.83 -4.58
C ALA A 288 -18.69 -6.37 -6.02
N ASN A 289 -19.94 -6.68 -6.40
CA ASN A 289 -20.24 -7.00 -7.79
C ASN A 289 -20.05 -5.74 -8.67
N PRO A 290 -19.49 -5.84 -9.89
CA PRO A 290 -19.39 -4.69 -10.81
C PRO A 290 -20.69 -3.92 -11.01
N ASP A 291 -21.85 -4.59 -11.04
CA ASP A 291 -23.16 -3.93 -11.15
C ASP A 291 -23.48 -3.04 -9.92
N GLU A 292 -23.07 -3.43 -8.71
CA GLU A 292 -23.20 -2.62 -7.49
C GLU A 292 -22.29 -1.40 -7.54
N VAL A 293 -21.08 -1.56 -8.09
CA VAL A 293 -20.14 -0.45 -8.29
C VAL A 293 -20.70 0.56 -9.29
N LEU A 294 -21.29 0.07 -10.40
CA LEU A 294 -21.97 0.92 -11.38
C LEU A 294 -23.16 1.65 -10.77
N ALA A 295 -23.99 0.97 -10.00
CA ALA A 295 -25.15 1.57 -9.32
C ALA A 295 -24.70 2.67 -8.31
N ALA A 296 -23.61 2.45 -7.57
CA ALA A 296 -23.03 3.46 -6.70
C ALA A 296 -22.52 4.69 -7.48
N SER A 297 -21.93 4.46 -8.66
CA SER A 297 -21.47 5.52 -9.57
C SER A 297 -22.66 6.36 -10.12
N GLU A 298 -23.71 5.69 -10.60
CA GLU A 298 -24.93 6.34 -11.13
C GLU A 298 -25.65 7.15 -10.05
N ALA A 299 -25.61 6.67 -8.80
CA ALA A 299 -26.17 7.38 -7.65
C ALA A 299 -25.31 8.56 -7.18
N GLY A 300 -24.12 8.79 -7.78
CA GLY A 300 -23.17 9.83 -7.37
C GLY A 300 -22.56 9.58 -5.99
N LYS A 301 -22.40 8.34 -5.59
CA LYS A 301 -21.90 7.91 -4.28
C LYS A 301 -20.61 7.11 -4.34
N LEU A 302 -20.01 7.02 -5.52
CA LEU A 302 -18.71 6.35 -5.71
C LEU A 302 -17.58 7.34 -5.46
N GLN A 303 -16.63 6.94 -4.65
CA GLN A 303 -15.42 7.70 -4.38
C GLN A 303 -14.17 6.86 -4.68
N VAL A 304 -13.08 7.53 -5.05
CA VAL A 304 -11.77 6.90 -5.22
C VAL A 304 -10.73 7.55 -4.33
N GLN A 305 -9.86 6.72 -3.76
CA GLN A 305 -8.66 7.15 -3.06
C GLN A 305 -7.43 6.57 -3.79
N VAL A 306 -6.44 7.42 -4.10
CA VAL A 306 -5.25 7.05 -4.89
C VAL A 306 -3.94 7.09 -4.09
N ARG A 307 -4.00 7.35 -2.80
CA ARG A 307 -2.85 7.38 -1.88
C ARG A 307 -3.31 7.04 -0.47
N ALA A 308 -2.46 6.39 0.33
CA ALA A 308 -2.77 5.96 1.69
C ALA A 308 -3.31 7.09 2.61
N HIS A 309 -2.81 8.31 2.44
CA HIS A 309 -3.25 9.50 3.20
C HIS A 309 -3.95 10.55 2.31
N GLY A 310 -4.43 10.13 1.11
CA GLY A 310 -5.20 10.97 0.21
C GLY A 310 -6.64 11.14 0.68
N ARG A 311 -7.28 12.25 0.29
CA ARG A 311 -8.73 12.38 0.44
C ARG A 311 -9.43 11.56 -0.63
N PRO A 312 -10.54 10.87 -0.31
CA PRO A 312 -11.43 10.32 -1.32
C PRO A 312 -12.00 11.45 -2.19
N ILE A 313 -12.20 11.16 -3.46
CA ILE A 313 -12.77 12.08 -4.45
C ILE A 313 -13.93 11.39 -5.14
N ASP A 314 -15.02 12.10 -5.32
CA ASP A 314 -16.19 11.61 -6.05
C ASP A 314 -15.79 11.31 -7.50
N CYS A 315 -16.26 10.20 -8.04
CA CYS A 315 -15.93 9.80 -9.39
C CYS A 315 -17.10 9.04 -10.04
N ARG A 316 -17.00 8.90 -11.37
CA ARG A 316 -17.78 7.95 -12.17
C ARG A 316 -16.86 6.87 -12.69
N ILE A 317 -17.38 5.67 -12.84
CA ILE A 317 -16.64 4.52 -13.34
C ILE A 317 -17.19 4.04 -14.68
N GLU A 318 -16.29 3.64 -15.55
CA GLU A 318 -16.55 2.84 -16.74
C GLU A 318 -15.83 1.50 -16.53
N VAL A 319 -16.58 0.41 -16.46
CA VAL A 319 -16.00 -0.95 -16.35
C VAL A 319 -15.59 -1.37 -17.76
N LEU A 320 -14.28 -1.53 -17.98
CA LEU A 320 -13.70 -1.93 -19.27
C LEU A 320 -13.66 -3.44 -19.41
N ALA A 321 -13.40 -4.15 -18.31
CA ALA A 321 -13.48 -5.59 -18.20
C ALA A 321 -13.88 -5.99 -16.77
N GLY A 322 -14.76 -6.96 -16.64
CA GLY A 322 -15.16 -7.54 -15.35
C GLY A 322 -14.10 -8.49 -14.78
N PRO A 323 -14.37 -9.13 -13.63
CA PRO A 323 -13.45 -10.08 -13.01
C PRO A 323 -13.24 -11.31 -13.91
N ASP A 324 -12.00 -11.82 -13.90
CA ASP A 324 -11.64 -13.08 -14.54
C ASP A 324 -12.05 -14.28 -13.68
N ASP A 325 -12.17 -14.07 -12.37
CA ASP A 325 -12.58 -15.05 -11.37
C ASP A 325 -13.64 -14.45 -10.43
N ASP A 326 -14.86 -14.92 -10.56
CA ASP A 326 -16.00 -14.44 -9.77
C ASP A 326 -15.91 -14.80 -8.28
N VAL A 327 -15.16 -15.84 -7.91
CA VAL A 327 -15.02 -16.28 -6.51
C VAL A 327 -14.16 -15.31 -5.74
N THR A 328 -12.95 -15.00 -6.25
CA THR A 328 -12.00 -14.08 -5.63
C THR A 328 -12.31 -12.62 -5.98
N GLY A 329 -12.97 -12.38 -7.10
CA GLY A 329 -13.18 -11.04 -7.66
C GLY A 329 -11.94 -10.46 -8.34
N ARG A 330 -10.94 -11.28 -8.67
CA ARG A 330 -9.70 -10.83 -9.33
C ARG A 330 -9.88 -10.71 -10.84
N GLY A 331 -9.15 -9.76 -11.40
CA GLY A 331 -9.10 -9.50 -12.84
C GLY A 331 -9.97 -8.32 -13.28
N GLY A 332 -9.78 -7.93 -14.55
CA GLY A 332 -10.51 -6.84 -15.16
C GLY A 332 -9.83 -5.49 -15.06
N ALA A 333 -10.49 -4.49 -15.65
CA ALA A 333 -10.00 -3.13 -15.80
C ALA A 333 -11.15 -2.12 -15.72
N PHE A 334 -10.84 -0.90 -15.31
CA PHE A 334 -11.81 0.19 -15.27
C PHE A 334 -11.17 1.56 -15.54
N ARG A 335 -12.01 2.50 -15.98
CA ARG A 335 -11.67 3.91 -16.12
C ARG A 335 -12.49 4.74 -15.15
N LEU A 336 -11.86 5.72 -14.52
CA LEU A 336 -12.50 6.66 -13.61
C LEU A 336 -12.47 8.07 -14.18
N HIS A 337 -13.61 8.75 -14.07
CA HIS A 337 -13.76 10.18 -14.34
C HIS A 337 -13.96 10.89 -13.00
N LEU A 338 -12.97 11.69 -12.59
CA LEU A 338 -12.97 12.36 -11.30
C LEU A 338 -13.79 13.65 -11.37
N SER A 339 -14.57 13.95 -10.30
CA SER A 339 -15.31 15.22 -10.18
C SER A 339 -14.39 16.43 -10.08
N ASP A 340 -13.26 16.26 -9.37
CA ASP A 340 -12.24 17.27 -9.18
C ASP A 340 -10.87 16.75 -9.65
N PRO A 341 -10.08 17.58 -10.36
CA PRO A 341 -8.77 17.17 -10.83
C PRO A 341 -7.81 16.85 -9.67
N LEU A 342 -7.10 15.75 -9.77
CA LEU A 342 -5.99 15.39 -8.89
C LEU A 342 -4.65 15.87 -9.45
N ARG A 343 -3.73 16.21 -8.55
CA ARG A 343 -2.36 16.60 -8.93
C ARG A 343 -1.37 15.49 -8.69
N GLY A 344 -0.61 15.16 -9.74
CA GLY A 344 0.56 14.29 -9.63
C GLY A 344 0.19 12.87 -9.20
N VAL A 345 -0.80 12.27 -9.84
CA VAL A 345 -1.10 10.84 -9.73
C VAL A 345 -0.07 10.08 -10.56
N ALA A 346 0.61 9.14 -9.94
CA ALA A 346 1.63 8.33 -10.61
C ALA A 346 1.06 6.95 -10.96
N PRO A 347 1.35 6.41 -12.15
CA PRO A 347 1.16 4.99 -12.44
C PRO A 347 1.88 4.11 -11.42
N GLY A 348 1.34 2.92 -11.14
CA GLY A 348 1.83 1.99 -10.12
C GLY A 348 1.20 2.18 -8.73
N GLN A 349 0.46 3.27 -8.50
CA GLN A 349 -0.38 3.43 -7.30
C GLN A 349 -1.70 2.67 -7.45
N ALA A 350 -2.38 2.38 -6.33
CA ALA A 350 -3.72 1.81 -6.38
C ALA A 350 -4.80 2.91 -6.45
N ALA A 351 -5.83 2.65 -7.24
CA ALA A 351 -7.13 3.32 -7.14
C ALA A 351 -8.04 2.43 -6.29
N VAL A 352 -8.35 2.84 -5.06
CA VAL A 352 -9.25 2.10 -4.17
C VAL A 352 -10.62 2.77 -4.17
N LEU A 353 -11.66 2.01 -4.51
CA LEU A 353 -13.03 2.46 -4.67
C LEU A 353 -13.78 2.34 -3.34
N TYR A 354 -14.46 3.40 -2.94
CA TYR A 354 -15.25 3.46 -1.72
C TYR A 354 -16.70 3.82 -1.99
N HIS A 355 -17.56 3.31 -1.14
CA HIS A 355 -18.94 3.74 -1.02
C HIS A 355 -19.27 3.96 0.45
N THR A 356 -20.25 4.83 0.73
CA THR A 356 -20.69 5.16 2.08
C THR A 356 -22.09 4.65 2.32
N ASP A 357 -22.29 3.89 3.40
CA ASP A 357 -23.58 3.50 3.93
C ASP A 357 -23.81 4.06 5.34
N THR A 358 -24.83 3.57 6.06
CA THR A 358 -25.14 4.00 7.42
C THR A 358 -24.09 3.61 8.46
N ALA A 359 -23.23 2.62 8.16
CA ALA A 359 -22.15 2.15 9.02
C ALA A 359 -20.79 2.81 8.68
N GLY A 360 -20.73 3.62 7.63
CA GLY A 360 -19.54 4.35 7.19
C GLY A 360 -19.01 3.92 5.82
N ASP A 361 -17.79 4.36 5.50
CA ASP A 361 -17.16 4.05 4.23
C ASP A 361 -16.69 2.60 4.18
N TYR A 362 -16.93 1.94 3.06
CA TYR A 362 -16.43 0.60 2.77
C TYR A 362 -15.85 0.48 1.36
N VAL A 363 -14.97 -0.50 1.17
CA VAL A 363 -14.25 -0.73 -0.08
C VAL A 363 -15.10 -1.58 -1.02
N LEU A 364 -15.32 -1.08 -2.22
CA LEU A 364 -16.00 -1.80 -3.31
C LEU A 364 -15.03 -2.60 -4.18
N GLY A 365 -13.78 -2.14 -4.26
CA GLY A 365 -12.75 -2.77 -5.07
C GLY A 365 -11.53 -1.87 -5.23
N SER A 366 -10.57 -2.31 -6.03
CA SER A 366 -9.38 -1.55 -6.35
C SER A 366 -8.80 -1.97 -7.70
N GLY A 367 -7.82 -1.21 -8.19
CA GLY A 367 -7.00 -1.58 -9.35
C GLY A 367 -5.69 -0.82 -9.33
N THR A 368 -4.69 -1.30 -10.06
CA THR A 368 -3.42 -0.59 -10.23
C THR A 368 -3.56 0.46 -11.31
N ILE A 369 -3.29 1.73 -11.00
CA ILE A 369 -3.33 2.83 -11.97
C ILE A 369 -2.21 2.60 -13.01
N VAL A 370 -2.61 2.48 -14.28
CA VAL A 370 -1.70 2.27 -15.41
C VAL A 370 -1.53 3.52 -16.26
N SER A 371 -2.58 4.37 -16.33
CA SER A 371 -2.52 5.62 -17.05
C SER A 371 -3.32 6.73 -16.37
N THR A 372 -2.96 7.97 -16.68
CA THR A 372 -3.65 9.17 -16.21
C THR A 372 -3.75 10.19 -17.35
N ALA A 373 -4.89 10.85 -17.49
CA ALA A 373 -5.12 11.83 -18.55
C ALA A 373 -5.99 13.00 -18.06
N ARG A 374 -6.10 14.02 -18.92
CA ARG A 374 -7.19 14.98 -18.86
C ARG A 374 -8.26 14.56 -19.84
N GLU A 375 -9.52 14.77 -19.48
CA GLU A 375 -10.65 14.43 -20.34
C GLU A 375 -10.57 15.16 -21.71
N GLU A 376 -10.04 16.39 -21.72
CA GLU A 376 -9.80 17.18 -22.92
C GLU A 376 -8.72 16.59 -23.85
N ASP A 377 -7.82 15.74 -23.34
CA ASP A 377 -6.75 15.09 -24.09
C ASP A 377 -7.20 13.75 -24.73
N LEU A 378 -8.39 13.29 -24.40
CA LEU A 378 -8.97 12.03 -24.89
C LEU A 378 -9.95 12.20 -26.07
N SER A 379 -10.22 13.45 -26.48
CA SER A 379 -11.15 13.83 -27.53
C SER A 379 -10.55 13.83 -28.94
#